data_f158c7580765de0f39a0ca2e1403c03b
#
_entry.id   f158c7580765de0f39a0ca2e1403c03b
#
_cell.length_a   1.000
_cell.length_b   1.000
_cell.length_c   1.000
_cell.angle_alpha   90.00
_cell.angle_beta   90.00
_cell.angle_gamma   90.00
#
_symmetry.space_group_name_H-M   'P 1'
#
loop_
_entity.id
_entity.type
_entity.pdbx_description
1 polymer ?
#
loop_
_entity_poly.entity_id
_entity_poly.type
_entity_poly.pdbx_seq_one_letter_code
_entity_poly.pdbx_strand_id
1 'polypeptide(L)'
;MTNWLLGHHQGRFRAGVSETLVSNWVSGYGGSDLSGYTDEWFVGIGHLPEDVDAFLAASPFMKIHQNTSHLLLLQSEDDLRCPPEQSETLFAILRSRGVRTQMVRYPGESHFLAGIGCPDRRVHRTRRIVERFREYL
;
A
#
# COMPACT_ATOMS: atom_id res chain seq x y z
N MET A 1 0.01 -0.76 7.52
CA MET A 1 0.04 0.22 8.64
C MET A 1 0.21 1.67 8.15
N THR A 2 1.23 2.03 7.34
CA THR A 2 1.47 3.42 6.89
C THR A 2 0.20 4.11 6.36
N ASN A 3 -0.48 3.52 5.40
CA ASN A 3 -1.67 4.11 4.78
C ASN A 3 -2.84 4.29 5.77
N TRP A 4 -2.98 3.37 6.72
CA TRP A 4 -3.97 3.49 7.79
C TRP A 4 -3.68 4.70 8.69
N LEU A 5 -2.42 4.83 9.15
CA LEU A 5 -2.01 5.97 9.98
C LEU A 5 -2.18 7.31 9.26
N LEU A 6 -1.80 7.39 7.98
CA LEU A 6 -1.94 8.62 7.20
C LEU A 6 -3.40 9.02 6.98
N GLY A 7 -4.30 8.05 6.82
CA GLY A 7 -5.73 8.31 6.66
C GLY A 7 -6.45 8.69 7.96
N HIS A 8 -5.93 8.26 9.12
CA HIS A 8 -6.60 8.49 10.42
C HIS A 8 -5.97 9.63 11.24
N HIS A 9 -4.75 10.06 10.90
CA HIS A 9 -4.01 11.08 11.66
C HIS A 9 -3.53 12.20 10.75
N GLN A 10 -4.48 12.99 10.25
CA GLN A 10 -4.22 14.13 9.37
C GLN A 10 -3.21 15.11 9.97
N GLY A 11 -2.27 15.58 9.13
CA GLY A 11 -1.29 16.59 9.51
C GLY A 11 -0.22 16.16 10.51
N ARG A 12 -0.31 14.92 11.04
CA ARG A 12 0.67 14.42 12.01
C ARG A 12 2.00 14.00 11.38
N PHE A 13 1.95 13.60 10.12
CA PHE A 13 3.13 13.16 9.37
C PHE A 13 3.38 14.09 8.18
N ARG A 14 4.63 14.41 7.90
CA ARG A 14 5.02 15.25 6.75
C ARG A 14 5.15 14.42 5.48
N ALA A 15 5.63 13.18 5.61
CA ALA A 15 5.78 12.24 4.51
C ALA A 15 5.57 10.80 4.98
N GLY A 16 5.27 9.91 4.04
CA GLY A 16 5.20 8.47 4.25
C GLY A 16 5.77 7.70 3.07
N VAL A 17 6.20 6.49 3.36
CA VAL A 17 6.56 5.49 2.34
C VAL A 17 5.74 4.24 2.60
N SER A 18 5.09 3.73 1.56
CA SER A 18 4.29 2.51 1.63
C SER A 18 4.73 1.55 0.54
N GLU A 19 4.98 0.32 0.94
CA GLU A 19 5.51 -0.75 0.11
C GLU A 19 4.77 -2.04 0.44
N THR A 20 4.61 -2.94 -0.54
CA THR A 20 3.95 -4.25 -0.36
C THR A 20 2.64 -4.10 0.43
N LEU A 21 1.81 -3.18 -0.03
CA LEU A 21 0.66 -2.71 0.73
C LEU A 21 -0.63 -3.43 0.34
N VAL A 22 -1.51 -3.62 1.31
CA VAL A 22 -2.93 -3.86 1.08
C VAL A 22 -3.67 -2.56 1.39
N SER A 23 -4.48 -2.10 0.45
CA SER A 23 -5.30 -0.89 0.57
C SER A 23 -6.79 -1.19 0.67
N ASN A 24 -7.21 -2.24 -0.02
CA ASN A 24 -8.60 -2.67 -0.14
C ASN A 24 -8.69 -4.17 0.17
N TRP A 25 -9.18 -4.51 1.34
CA TRP A 25 -9.32 -5.90 1.76
C TRP A 25 -10.40 -6.64 0.97
N VAL A 26 -11.41 -5.94 0.43
CA VAL A 26 -12.45 -6.57 -0.39
C VAL A 26 -11.86 -7.10 -1.71
N SER A 27 -11.07 -6.30 -2.43
CA SER A 27 -10.40 -6.77 -3.65
C SER A 27 -9.23 -7.71 -3.35
N GLY A 28 -8.54 -7.49 -2.23
CA GLY A 28 -7.46 -8.35 -1.77
C GLY A 28 -7.91 -9.77 -1.44
N TYR A 29 -9.16 -9.95 -1.04
CA TYR A 29 -9.76 -11.26 -0.69
C TYR A 29 -9.60 -12.30 -1.81
N GLY A 30 -9.88 -11.91 -3.05
CA GLY A 30 -9.74 -12.81 -4.20
C GLY A 30 -8.53 -12.54 -5.09
N GLY A 31 -7.86 -11.39 -4.91
CA GLY A 31 -6.74 -10.95 -5.75
C GLY A 31 -5.36 -11.38 -5.24
N SER A 32 -5.25 -11.79 -3.99
CA SER A 32 -4.00 -12.22 -3.37
C SER A 32 -3.75 -13.71 -3.57
N ASP A 33 -2.48 -14.12 -3.65
CA ASP A 33 -2.08 -15.54 -3.60
C ASP A 33 -2.34 -16.20 -2.23
N LEU A 34 -2.73 -15.40 -1.23
CA LEU A 34 -3.19 -15.84 0.09
C LEU A 34 -4.71 -15.82 0.24
N SER A 35 -5.46 -15.71 -0.87
CA SER A 35 -6.92 -15.71 -0.80
C SER A 35 -7.44 -16.95 -0.04
N GLY A 36 -8.37 -16.72 0.89
CA GLY A 36 -8.90 -17.75 1.78
C GLY A 36 -8.10 -17.98 3.08
N TYR A 37 -6.83 -17.55 3.16
CA TYR A 37 -6.04 -17.63 4.40
C TYR A 37 -5.95 -16.30 5.15
N THR A 38 -6.23 -15.18 4.48
CA THR A 38 -6.04 -13.84 5.03
C THR A 38 -7.11 -13.45 6.03
N ASP A 39 -8.26 -14.08 5.98
CA ASP A 39 -9.48 -13.62 6.66
C ASP A 39 -9.42 -13.87 8.16
N GLU A 40 -9.11 -15.11 8.57
CA GLU A 40 -8.99 -15.45 9.98
C GLU A 40 -7.63 -15.08 10.58
N TRP A 41 -6.54 -15.24 9.80
CA TRP A 41 -5.18 -15.18 10.35
C TRP A 41 -4.58 -13.77 10.39
N PHE A 42 -4.90 -12.91 9.39
CA PHE A 42 -4.29 -11.60 9.29
C PHE A 42 -5.18 -10.44 9.71
N VAL A 43 -6.47 -10.56 9.53
CA VAL A 43 -7.41 -9.45 9.74
C VAL A 43 -8.49 -9.79 10.76
N GLY A 44 -8.81 -11.08 10.94
CA GLY A 44 -9.83 -11.55 11.88
C GLY A 44 -11.23 -11.00 11.57
N ILE A 45 -11.52 -10.73 10.29
CA ILE A 45 -12.71 -9.98 9.88
C ILE A 45 -13.87 -10.89 9.51
N GLY A 46 -13.62 -12.17 9.22
CA GLY A 46 -14.65 -13.12 8.75
C GLY A 46 -14.58 -13.38 7.24
N HIS A 47 -15.73 -13.53 6.60
CA HIS A 47 -15.82 -13.99 5.20
C HIS A 47 -16.63 -13.05 4.31
N LEU A 48 -16.28 -12.98 3.03
CA LEU A 48 -17.13 -12.33 2.02
C LEU A 48 -18.14 -13.34 1.43
N PRO A 49 -19.37 -12.87 1.14
CA PRO A 49 -19.82 -11.47 1.17
C PRO A 49 -20.40 -11.00 2.52
N GLU A 50 -20.56 -11.89 3.49
CA GLU A 50 -21.32 -11.65 4.73
C GLU A 50 -20.75 -10.49 5.54
N ASP A 51 -19.42 -10.38 5.63
CA ASP A 51 -18.71 -9.41 6.47
C ASP A 51 -18.15 -8.22 5.68
N VAL A 52 -18.72 -7.88 4.53
CA VAL A 52 -18.19 -6.83 3.63
C VAL A 52 -17.98 -5.50 4.33
N ASP A 53 -18.84 -5.11 5.26
CA ASP A 53 -18.71 -3.85 6.00
C ASP A 53 -17.47 -3.85 6.91
N ALA A 54 -17.15 -4.99 7.51
CA ALA A 54 -15.95 -5.14 8.32
C ALA A 54 -14.66 -5.06 7.44
N PHE A 55 -14.68 -5.69 6.25
CA PHE A 55 -13.60 -5.57 5.27
C PHE A 55 -13.39 -4.13 4.81
N LEU A 56 -14.45 -3.40 4.52
CA LEU A 56 -14.38 -2.00 4.15
C LEU A 56 -13.84 -1.14 5.30
N ALA A 57 -14.32 -1.36 6.53
CA ALA A 57 -13.88 -0.61 7.71
C ALA A 57 -12.37 -0.80 7.98
N ALA A 58 -11.83 -1.99 7.74
CA ALA A 58 -10.41 -2.30 7.87
C ALA A 58 -9.55 -1.80 6.69
N SER A 59 -10.18 -1.42 5.57
CA SER A 59 -9.49 -1.05 4.34
C SER A 59 -8.95 0.37 4.37
N PRO A 60 -7.61 0.58 4.29
CA PRO A 60 -7.01 1.92 4.34
C PRO A 60 -7.54 2.89 3.29
N PHE A 61 -7.95 2.40 2.11
CA PHE A 61 -8.43 3.28 1.02
C PHE A 61 -9.68 4.07 1.41
N MET A 62 -10.49 3.57 2.34
CA MET A 62 -11.69 4.25 2.83
C MET A 62 -11.41 5.57 3.54
N LYS A 63 -10.23 5.71 4.13
CA LYS A 63 -9.83 6.90 4.91
C LYS A 63 -8.65 7.67 4.30
N ILE A 64 -7.93 7.09 3.34
CA ILE A 64 -6.72 7.70 2.76
C ILE A 64 -6.99 9.05 2.07
N HIS A 65 -8.24 9.30 1.65
CA HIS A 65 -8.67 10.58 1.09
C HIS A 65 -8.50 11.75 2.06
N GLN A 66 -8.35 11.50 3.35
CA GLN A 66 -8.09 12.50 4.38
C GLN A 66 -6.59 12.80 4.54
N ASN A 67 -5.72 12.04 3.89
CA ASN A 67 -4.28 12.23 3.96
C ASN A 67 -3.86 13.57 3.34
N THR A 68 -3.02 14.30 4.07
CA THR A 68 -2.37 15.54 3.63
C THR A 68 -0.85 15.39 3.46
N SER A 69 -0.30 14.25 3.87
CA SER A 69 1.14 13.97 3.84
C SER A 69 1.58 13.54 2.45
N HIS A 70 2.81 13.88 2.09
CA HIS A 70 3.42 13.41 0.84
C HIS A 70 3.69 11.90 0.90
N LEU A 71 3.22 11.14 -0.09
CA LEU A 71 3.32 9.69 -0.09
C LEU A 71 4.17 9.16 -1.26
N LEU A 72 5.09 8.27 -0.95
CA LEU A 72 5.80 7.43 -1.91
C LEU A 72 5.25 6.01 -1.83
N LEU A 73 4.76 5.50 -2.96
CA LEU A 73 4.34 4.11 -3.14
C LEU A 73 5.44 3.36 -3.89
N LEU A 74 5.85 2.20 -3.38
CA LEU A 74 6.81 1.31 -4.03
C LEU A 74 6.09 0.00 -4.33
N GLN A 75 5.99 -0.37 -5.61
CA GLN A 75 5.21 -1.51 -6.06
C GLN A 75 6.01 -2.42 -6.98
N SER A 76 6.13 -3.68 -6.60
CA SER A 76 6.62 -4.76 -7.45
C SER A 76 5.51 -5.21 -8.42
N GLU A 77 5.82 -5.37 -9.70
CA GLU A 77 4.78 -5.67 -10.70
C GLU A 77 4.30 -7.12 -10.66
N ASP A 78 5.17 -8.05 -10.23
CA ASP A 78 4.85 -9.46 -10.07
C ASP A 78 4.54 -9.81 -8.59
N ASP A 79 4.10 -8.84 -7.81
CA ASP A 79 3.64 -9.05 -6.43
C ASP A 79 2.24 -9.66 -6.45
N LEU A 80 2.17 -10.98 -6.30
CA LEU A 80 0.91 -11.73 -6.21
C LEU A 80 0.31 -11.68 -4.80
N ARG A 81 1.10 -11.32 -3.79
CA ARG A 81 0.68 -11.20 -2.38
C ARG A 81 -0.10 -9.91 -2.13
N CYS A 82 0.49 -8.80 -2.57
CA CYS A 82 -0.11 -7.47 -2.56
C CYS A 82 -0.14 -6.94 -4.00
N PRO A 83 -1.14 -7.34 -4.80
CA PRO A 83 -1.17 -7.05 -6.22
C PRO A 83 -1.05 -5.55 -6.54
N PRO A 84 -0.51 -5.18 -7.73
CA PRO A 84 -0.32 -3.78 -8.13
C PRO A 84 -1.56 -2.90 -8.00
N GLU A 85 -2.74 -3.46 -8.23
CA GLU A 85 -4.04 -2.79 -8.08
C GLU A 85 -4.20 -2.13 -6.70
N GLN A 86 -3.63 -2.71 -5.64
CA GLN A 86 -3.68 -2.17 -4.29
C GLN A 86 -2.99 -0.80 -4.18
N SER A 87 -1.83 -0.65 -4.81
CA SER A 87 -1.10 0.62 -4.89
C SER A 87 -1.73 1.60 -5.88
N GLU A 88 -2.22 1.11 -7.00
CA GLU A 88 -2.85 1.91 -8.05
C GLU A 88 -4.13 2.58 -7.54
N THR A 89 -4.94 1.85 -6.77
CA THR A 89 -6.14 2.39 -6.12
C THR A 89 -5.80 3.59 -5.22
N LEU A 90 -4.80 3.45 -4.33
CA LEU A 90 -4.38 4.57 -3.47
C LEU A 90 -3.81 5.73 -4.28
N PHE A 91 -2.98 5.43 -5.28
CA PHE A 91 -2.39 6.45 -6.14
C PHE A 91 -3.47 7.27 -6.85
N ALA A 92 -4.48 6.61 -7.43
CA ALA A 92 -5.59 7.28 -8.12
C ALA A 92 -6.39 8.18 -7.17
N ILE A 93 -6.76 7.67 -5.98
CA ILE A 93 -7.49 8.44 -4.97
C ILE A 93 -6.72 9.69 -4.54
N LEU A 94 -5.44 9.55 -4.20
CA LEU A 94 -4.62 10.66 -3.71
C LEU A 94 -4.37 11.70 -4.81
N ARG A 95 -4.10 11.25 -6.03
CA ARG A 95 -3.90 12.14 -7.18
C ARG A 95 -5.16 12.94 -7.53
N SER A 96 -6.32 12.30 -7.50
CA SER A 96 -7.60 13.00 -7.76
C SER A 96 -7.92 14.09 -6.72
N ARG A 97 -7.28 14.04 -5.56
CA ARG A 97 -7.42 15.01 -4.47
C ARG A 97 -6.27 16.03 -4.38
N GLY A 98 -5.38 16.02 -5.35
CA GLY A 98 -4.23 16.92 -5.39
C GLY A 98 -3.14 16.61 -4.37
N VAL A 99 -3.21 15.48 -3.67
CA VAL A 99 -2.16 15.07 -2.74
C VAL A 99 -0.90 14.69 -3.52
N ARG A 100 0.24 15.26 -3.14
CA ARG A 100 1.52 14.98 -3.78
C ARG A 100 1.95 13.53 -3.51
N THR A 101 1.70 12.68 -4.50
CA THR A 101 1.96 11.24 -4.43
C THR A 101 2.84 10.82 -5.60
N GLN A 102 3.83 9.99 -5.33
CA GLN A 102 4.66 9.32 -6.33
C GLN A 102 4.49 7.81 -6.20
N MET A 103 4.51 7.11 -7.34
CA MET A 103 4.56 5.66 -7.39
C MET A 103 5.74 5.22 -8.24
N VAL A 104 6.56 4.34 -7.69
CA VAL A 104 7.66 3.68 -8.40
C VAL A 104 7.29 2.23 -8.58
N ARG A 105 7.36 1.76 -9.82
CA ARG A 105 7.08 0.36 -10.18
C ARG A 105 8.39 -0.37 -10.48
N TYR A 106 8.44 -1.63 -10.09
CA TYR A 106 9.60 -2.52 -10.29
C TYR A 106 9.17 -3.73 -11.14
N PRO A 107 9.37 -3.66 -12.47
CA PRO A 107 9.01 -4.76 -13.38
C PRO A 107 9.74 -6.06 -13.04
N GLY A 108 9.04 -7.19 -13.06
CA GLY A 108 9.62 -8.51 -12.80
C GLY A 108 10.05 -8.76 -11.36
N GLU A 109 9.66 -7.90 -10.41
CA GLU A 109 9.94 -8.09 -8.99
C GLU A 109 8.72 -8.61 -8.24
N SER A 110 8.97 -9.50 -7.28
CA SER A 110 7.97 -10.11 -6.41
C SER A 110 7.74 -9.31 -5.12
N HIS A 111 6.86 -9.83 -4.28
CA HIS A 111 6.59 -9.31 -2.94
C HIS A 111 7.85 -9.08 -2.09
N PHE A 112 8.87 -9.93 -2.25
CA PHE A 112 10.11 -9.86 -1.46
C PHE A 112 11.23 -9.04 -2.12
N LEU A 113 10.92 -8.05 -2.94
CA LEU A 113 11.92 -7.15 -3.55
C LEU A 113 13.00 -6.72 -2.55
N ALA A 114 12.62 -6.32 -1.34
CA ALA A 114 13.56 -5.84 -0.32
C ALA A 114 14.61 -6.88 0.08
N GLY A 115 14.23 -8.16 0.11
CA GLY A 115 15.08 -9.27 0.55
C GLY A 115 15.84 -9.96 -0.56
N ILE A 116 15.13 -10.38 -1.60
CA ILE A 116 15.64 -11.27 -2.65
C ILE A 116 15.54 -10.69 -4.07
N GLY A 117 15.04 -9.48 -4.22
CA GLY A 117 14.95 -8.83 -5.53
C GLY A 117 16.32 -8.51 -6.15
N CYS A 118 16.30 -8.09 -7.39
CA CYS A 118 17.48 -7.74 -8.17
C CYS A 118 18.32 -6.67 -7.43
N PRO A 119 19.65 -6.84 -7.26
CA PRO A 119 20.48 -5.99 -6.41
C PRO A 119 20.39 -4.49 -6.73
N ASP A 120 20.40 -4.11 -7.99
CA ASP A 120 20.28 -2.72 -8.42
C ASP A 120 18.92 -2.11 -8.08
N ARG A 121 17.84 -2.89 -8.16
CA ARG A 121 16.50 -2.46 -7.77
C ARG A 121 16.36 -2.32 -6.26
N ARG A 122 16.98 -3.19 -5.48
CA ARG A 122 17.06 -3.07 -4.02
C ARG A 122 17.80 -1.78 -3.61
N VAL A 123 18.92 -1.46 -4.27
CA VAL A 123 19.65 -0.22 -4.07
C VAL A 123 18.81 1.00 -4.48
N HIS A 124 18.19 0.96 -5.66
CA HIS A 124 17.30 2.03 -6.13
C HIS A 124 16.14 2.27 -5.14
N ARG A 125 15.45 1.20 -4.72
CA ARG A 125 14.39 1.24 -3.71
C ARG A 125 14.83 1.95 -2.45
N THR A 126 15.96 1.54 -1.86
CA THR A 126 16.49 2.12 -0.62
C THR A 126 16.83 3.60 -0.81
N ARG A 127 17.44 3.96 -1.94
CA ARG A 127 17.73 5.36 -2.30
C ARG A 127 16.45 6.19 -2.34
N ARG A 128 15.38 5.70 -3.01
CA ARG A 128 14.10 6.41 -3.09
C ARG A 128 13.47 6.65 -1.72
N ILE A 129 13.58 5.70 -0.80
CA ILE A 129 13.10 5.85 0.58
C ILE A 129 13.88 6.97 1.31
N VAL A 130 15.21 6.92 1.25
CA VAL A 130 16.07 7.91 1.91
C VAL A 130 15.84 9.31 1.33
N GLU A 131 15.78 9.44 0.00
CA GLU A 131 15.49 10.70 -0.68
C GLU A 131 14.16 11.29 -0.24
N ARG A 132 13.10 10.44 -0.14
CA ARG A 132 11.78 10.88 0.31
C ARG A 132 11.84 11.49 1.71
N PHE A 133 12.49 10.84 2.64
CA PHE A 133 12.58 11.37 4.00
C PHE A 133 13.47 12.62 4.08
N ARG A 134 14.58 12.67 3.34
CA ARG A 134 15.45 13.87 3.29
C ARG A 134 14.73 15.10 2.71
N GLU A 135 13.81 14.91 1.79
CA GLU A 135 13.02 16.01 1.20
C GLU A 135 12.08 16.66 2.23
N TYR A 136 11.64 15.92 3.27
CA TYR A 136 10.59 16.35 4.20
C TYR A 136 11.01 16.41 5.67
N LEU A 137 12.22 16.03 6.01
CA LEU A 137 12.78 16.16 7.35
C LEU A 137 13.61 17.44 7.49
#